data_f9e2093f41d31e1ae3f9faccc59616f3
#
_entry.id   f9e2093f41d31e1ae3f9faccc59616f3
#
_cell.length_a   1.000
_cell.length_b   1.000
_cell.length_c   1.000
_cell.angle_alpha   90.00
_cell.angle_beta   90.00
_cell.angle_gamma   90.00
#
_symmetry.space_group_name_H-M   'P 1'
#
loop_
_entity.id
_entity.type
_entity.pdbx_description
1 polymer ?
#
loop_
_entity_poly.entity_id
_entity_poly.type
_entity_poly.pdbx_seq_one_letter_code
_entity_poly.pdbx_strand_id
1 'polypeptide(L)'
;VYKRQMELCALGIFQPLSSNILDFMKALPAQFKKRGITFSTPSEICGRVKSAGDLTVTYPTSWVDEERDLSPWLGNVMQREAIDKLYSIADRVRICRDRRLMQDFDYLQASNNLRFMSTKPNSYGGYRGIYDSPYDAFTNYMNILGDFITRVNDRYPLDIDNEELNSLLTTIKN
;
A
#
# COMPACT_ATOMS: atom_id res chain seq x y z
N VAL A 1 0.04 29.26 1.74
CA VAL A 1 0.18 28.10 2.64
C VAL A 1 1.23 27.17 2.08
N TYR A 2 2.33 26.96 2.79
CA TYR A 2 3.35 25.99 2.40
C TYR A 2 3.04 24.65 3.05
N LYS A 3 2.78 23.62 2.24
CA LYS A 3 2.68 22.25 2.71
C LYS A 3 4.08 21.64 2.74
N ARG A 4 4.53 21.20 3.90
CA ARG A 4 5.74 20.38 4.07
C ARG A 4 5.32 19.02 4.62
N GLN A 5 5.72 17.97 3.93
CA GLN A 5 5.45 16.61 4.31
C GLN A 5 6.78 15.84 4.31
N MET A 6 6.93 14.95 5.27
CA MET A 6 8.05 14.02 5.36
C MET A 6 7.50 12.61 5.38
N GLU A 7 8.09 11.73 4.60
CA GLU A 7 7.77 10.32 4.66
C GLU A 7 8.31 9.67 5.94
N LEU A 8 7.56 8.74 6.49
CA LEU A 8 8.00 7.97 7.64
C LEU A 8 9.29 7.19 7.36
N CYS A 9 9.49 6.74 6.14
CA CYS A 9 10.71 6.06 5.68
C CYS A 9 11.99 6.92 5.83
N ALA A 10 11.86 8.26 5.91
CA ALA A 10 12.99 9.10 6.23
C ALA A 10 13.59 8.82 7.61
N LEU A 11 12.79 8.22 8.52
CA LEU A 11 13.16 7.97 9.90
C LEU A 11 13.71 6.54 10.03
N GLY A 12 14.98 6.36 9.78
CA GLY A 12 15.69 5.08 9.99
C GLY A 12 15.99 4.28 8.73
N ILE A 13 15.30 4.54 7.60
CA ILE A 13 15.60 3.89 6.32
C ILE A 13 16.52 4.78 5.48
N PHE A 14 16.08 6.00 5.13
CA PHE A 14 16.89 6.93 4.33
C PHE A 14 17.89 7.72 5.19
N GLN A 15 17.54 8.01 6.44
CA GLN A 15 18.42 8.62 7.41
C GLN A 15 18.70 7.62 8.53
N PRO A 16 19.95 7.13 8.67
CA PRO A 16 20.29 6.20 9.73
C PRO A 16 20.12 6.85 11.10
N LEU A 17 19.83 6.05 12.11
CA LEU A 17 19.63 6.56 13.49
C LEU A 17 20.85 7.32 14.01
N SER A 18 22.06 6.96 13.54
CA SER A 18 23.33 7.67 13.84
C SER A 18 23.37 9.12 13.29
N SER A 19 22.44 9.51 12.41
CA SER A 19 22.33 10.90 11.92
C SER A 19 21.61 11.84 12.89
N ASN A 20 21.22 11.36 14.06
CA ASN A 20 20.40 12.09 15.04
C ASN A 20 19.03 12.58 14.49
N ILE A 21 18.50 11.88 13.48
CA ILE A 21 17.22 12.26 12.87
C ILE A 21 16.06 12.29 13.89
N LEU A 22 16.09 11.40 14.88
CA LEU A 22 15.05 11.36 15.91
C LEU A 22 15.10 12.58 16.84
N ASP A 23 16.31 13.04 17.23
CA ASP A 23 16.48 14.24 18.04
C ASP A 23 16.10 15.50 17.26
N PHE A 24 16.43 15.55 15.97
CA PHE A 24 15.93 16.58 15.06
C PHE A 24 14.39 16.61 15.05
N MET A 25 13.74 15.47 14.86
CA MET A 25 12.28 15.39 14.85
C MET A 25 11.64 15.80 16.17
N LYS A 26 12.27 15.46 17.29
CA LYS A 26 11.85 15.90 18.63
C LYS A 26 11.92 17.42 18.81
N ALA A 27 12.97 18.04 18.32
CA ALA A 27 13.19 19.49 18.44
C ALA A 27 12.35 20.30 17.43
N LEU A 28 11.98 19.73 16.30
CA LEU A 28 11.36 20.40 15.16
C LEU A 28 10.08 21.16 15.51
N PRO A 29 9.10 20.62 16.26
CA PRO A 29 7.86 21.33 16.59
C PRO A 29 8.12 22.62 17.38
N ALA A 30 9.01 22.56 18.37
CA ALA A 30 9.36 23.71 19.19
C ALA A 30 10.06 24.81 18.37
N GLN A 31 10.95 24.43 17.47
CA GLN A 31 11.65 25.36 16.59
C GLN A 31 10.74 26.01 15.56
N PHE A 32 9.75 25.30 15.03
CA PHE A 32 8.75 25.86 14.13
C PHE A 32 7.85 26.85 14.85
N LYS A 33 7.38 26.49 16.05
CA LYS A 33 6.55 27.39 16.88
C LYS A 33 7.27 28.72 17.19
N LYS A 34 8.57 28.67 17.53
CA LYS A 34 9.39 29.87 17.75
C LYS A 34 9.49 30.77 16.52
N ARG A 35 9.30 30.24 15.31
CA ARG A 35 9.33 30.98 14.05
C ARG A 35 7.94 31.38 13.53
N GLY A 36 6.90 31.25 14.35
CA GLY A 36 5.53 31.58 13.97
C GLY A 36 4.88 30.58 12.99
N ILE A 37 5.47 29.40 12.82
CA ILE A 37 4.89 28.35 12.00
C ILE A 37 3.98 27.50 12.87
N THR A 38 2.72 27.40 12.46
CA THR A 38 1.70 26.59 13.15
C THR A 38 1.54 25.23 12.47
N PHE A 39 1.23 24.20 13.26
CA PHE A 39 0.87 22.88 12.77
C PHE A 39 -0.64 22.80 12.59
N SER A 40 -1.08 22.09 11.58
CA SER A 40 -2.49 21.81 11.33
C SER A 40 -2.63 20.44 10.69
N THR A 41 -3.72 19.79 10.99
CA THR A 41 -4.11 18.56 10.27
C THR A 41 -4.67 18.92 8.88
N PRO A 42 -4.67 17.96 7.91
CA PRO A 42 -5.32 18.18 6.62
C PRO A 42 -6.79 18.61 6.75
N SER A 43 -7.53 17.99 7.68
CA SER A 43 -8.95 18.32 7.92
C SER A 43 -9.17 19.76 8.38
N GLU A 44 -8.31 20.25 9.29
CA GLU A 44 -8.37 21.64 9.75
C GLU A 44 -8.06 22.63 8.62
N ILE A 45 -7.13 22.29 7.72
CA ILE A 45 -6.82 23.14 6.56
C ILE A 45 -7.98 23.15 5.59
N CYS A 46 -8.58 21.99 5.27
CA CYS A 46 -9.74 21.90 4.39
C CYS A 46 -10.94 22.70 4.94
N GLY A 47 -11.10 22.78 6.25
CA GLY A 47 -12.17 23.59 6.87
C GLY A 47 -11.91 25.10 6.85
N ARG A 48 -10.66 25.55 6.69
CA ARG A 48 -10.28 26.97 6.78
C ARG A 48 -9.92 27.61 5.46
N VAL A 49 -9.40 26.85 4.51
CA VAL A 49 -8.88 27.35 3.25
C VAL A 49 -9.78 26.88 2.11
N LYS A 50 -10.25 27.84 1.31
CA LYS A 50 -11.00 27.52 0.09
C LYS A 50 -10.12 26.78 -0.91
N SER A 51 -10.71 25.86 -1.66
CA SER A 51 -10.03 25.22 -2.79
C SER A 51 -9.49 26.29 -3.76
N ALA A 52 -8.25 26.10 -4.19
CA ALA A 52 -7.64 26.97 -5.19
C ALA A 52 -8.07 26.62 -6.63
N GLY A 53 -8.69 25.45 -6.82
CA GLY A 53 -9.13 24.95 -8.11
C GLY A 53 -9.27 23.42 -8.09
N ASP A 54 -9.67 22.88 -9.22
CA ASP A 54 -9.77 21.44 -9.43
C ASP A 54 -8.48 20.91 -10.05
N LEU A 55 -8.05 19.74 -9.56
CA LEU A 55 -6.91 19.01 -10.11
C LEU A 55 -7.42 17.78 -10.85
N THR A 56 -7.31 17.79 -12.18
CA THR A 56 -7.65 16.64 -13.00
C THR A 56 -6.45 15.69 -13.10
N VAL A 57 -6.64 14.46 -12.68
CA VAL A 57 -5.66 13.37 -12.83
C VAL A 57 -6.20 12.41 -13.89
N THR A 58 -5.61 12.42 -15.08
CA THR A 58 -6.09 11.68 -16.25
C THR A 58 -5.58 10.25 -16.37
N TYR A 59 -4.56 9.91 -15.60
CA TYR A 59 -3.96 8.57 -15.57
C TYR A 59 -3.48 8.22 -14.16
N PRO A 60 -3.34 6.94 -13.83
CA PRO A 60 -2.83 6.51 -12.53
C PRO A 60 -1.41 7.04 -12.31
N THR A 61 -1.23 7.78 -11.22
CA THR A 61 0.05 8.41 -10.87
C THR A 61 0.52 7.93 -9.51
N SER A 62 1.83 7.98 -9.30
CA SER A 62 2.44 7.74 -8.00
C SER A 62 3.44 8.84 -7.64
N TRP A 63 3.97 8.76 -6.43
CA TRP A 63 5.02 9.66 -5.95
C TRP A 63 6.43 9.10 -6.19
N VAL A 64 6.52 7.85 -6.64
CA VAL A 64 7.77 7.10 -6.78
C VAL A 64 8.36 7.26 -8.18
N ASP A 65 9.67 7.30 -8.22
CA ASP A 65 10.52 7.37 -9.41
C ASP A 65 10.28 8.62 -10.29
N GLU A 66 11.01 8.74 -11.37
CA GLU A 66 10.90 9.88 -12.29
C GLU A 66 9.63 9.81 -13.13
N GLU A 67 9.22 8.60 -13.52
CA GLU A 67 8.02 8.35 -14.34
C GLU A 67 6.72 8.67 -13.63
N ARG A 68 6.69 8.66 -12.30
CA ARG A 68 5.49 8.95 -11.50
C ARG A 68 4.26 8.09 -11.84
N ASP A 69 4.49 6.90 -12.34
CA ASP A 69 3.47 5.92 -12.74
C ASP A 69 3.35 4.74 -11.75
N LEU A 70 2.65 3.68 -12.13
CA LEU A 70 2.49 2.47 -11.31
C LEU A 70 3.55 1.39 -11.54
N SER A 71 4.55 1.63 -12.39
CA SER A 71 5.56 0.63 -12.72
C SER A 71 6.37 0.10 -11.52
N PRO A 72 6.57 0.84 -10.41
CA PRO A 72 7.19 0.28 -9.21
C PRO A 72 6.43 -0.88 -8.57
N TRP A 73 5.11 -0.99 -8.83
CA TRP A 73 4.23 -2.03 -8.26
C TRP A 73 3.64 -2.98 -9.28
N LEU A 74 3.53 -2.57 -10.55
CA LEU A 74 2.88 -3.33 -11.62
C LEU A 74 3.74 -3.41 -12.89
N GLY A 75 5.04 -3.14 -12.79
CA GLY A 75 5.94 -2.99 -13.93
C GLY A 75 6.41 -4.30 -14.54
N ASN A 76 6.37 -5.42 -13.80
CA ASN A 76 6.86 -6.72 -14.28
C ASN A 76 5.81 -7.82 -14.17
N VAL A 77 6.13 -8.98 -14.73
CA VAL A 77 5.22 -10.14 -14.78
C VAL A 77 4.92 -10.67 -13.37
N MET A 78 5.92 -10.76 -12.49
CA MET A 78 5.75 -11.26 -11.12
C MET A 78 4.73 -10.42 -10.34
N GLN A 79 4.83 -9.10 -10.44
CA GLN A 79 3.92 -8.17 -9.77
C GLN A 79 2.49 -8.31 -10.29
N ARG A 80 2.32 -8.44 -11.61
CA ARG A 80 0.99 -8.63 -12.21
C ARG A 80 0.39 -9.97 -11.83
N GLU A 81 1.16 -11.04 -11.91
CA GLU A 81 0.73 -12.38 -11.50
C GLU A 81 0.27 -12.40 -10.03
N ALA A 82 1.05 -11.77 -9.15
CA ALA A 82 0.74 -11.71 -7.72
C ALA A 82 -0.58 -10.97 -7.45
N ILE A 83 -0.80 -9.83 -8.09
CA ILE A 83 -2.01 -9.02 -7.88
C ILE A 83 -3.23 -9.67 -8.52
N ASP A 84 -3.11 -10.22 -9.72
CA ASP A 84 -4.20 -10.90 -10.40
C ASP A 84 -4.65 -12.13 -9.60
N LYS A 85 -3.69 -12.91 -9.09
CA LYS A 85 -3.96 -14.04 -8.21
C LYS A 85 -4.65 -13.64 -6.92
N LEU A 86 -4.19 -12.56 -6.27
CA LEU A 86 -4.80 -12.04 -5.05
C LEU A 86 -6.25 -11.63 -5.29
N TYR A 87 -6.51 -10.85 -6.32
CA TYR A 87 -7.85 -10.34 -6.58
C TYR A 87 -8.80 -11.37 -7.18
N SER A 88 -8.30 -12.48 -7.72
CA SER A 88 -9.15 -13.59 -8.20
C SER A 88 -10.01 -14.21 -7.10
N ILE A 89 -9.63 -14.05 -5.82
CA ILE A 89 -10.37 -14.58 -4.68
C ILE A 89 -11.06 -13.50 -3.84
N ALA A 90 -10.98 -12.23 -4.23
CA ALA A 90 -11.46 -11.11 -3.42
C ALA A 90 -12.95 -11.23 -3.06
N ASP A 91 -13.79 -11.62 -4.01
CA ASP A 91 -15.23 -11.76 -3.77
C ASP A 91 -15.54 -12.91 -2.81
N ARG A 92 -14.80 -14.01 -2.90
CA ARG A 92 -14.92 -15.12 -1.95
C ARG A 92 -14.58 -14.70 -0.53
N VAL A 93 -13.48 -13.95 -0.34
CA VAL A 93 -13.09 -13.42 0.96
C VAL A 93 -14.20 -12.53 1.55
N ARG A 94 -14.85 -11.69 0.73
CA ARG A 94 -15.96 -10.84 1.16
C ARG A 94 -17.19 -11.65 1.60
N ILE A 95 -17.51 -12.72 0.86
CA ILE A 95 -18.62 -13.62 1.18
C ILE A 95 -18.37 -14.37 2.47
N CYS A 96 -17.14 -14.79 2.74
CA CYS A 96 -16.75 -15.50 3.95
C CYS A 96 -17.16 -14.78 5.23
N ARG A 97 -17.19 -13.46 5.25
CA ARG A 97 -17.41 -12.64 6.44
C ARG A 97 -16.56 -13.07 7.65
N ASP A 98 -15.50 -13.83 7.40
CA ASP A 98 -14.53 -14.24 8.42
C ASP A 98 -13.55 -13.10 8.65
N ARG A 99 -13.56 -12.56 9.87
CA ARG A 99 -12.74 -11.40 10.23
C ARG A 99 -11.25 -11.65 10.07
N ARG A 100 -10.78 -12.89 10.32
CA ARG A 100 -9.37 -13.24 10.18
C ARG A 100 -8.95 -13.30 8.71
N LEU A 101 -9.77 -13.95 7.88
CA LEU A 101 -9.52 -13.99 6.43
C LEU A 101 -9.55 -12.59 5.81
N MET A 102 -10.49 -11.74 6.23
CA MET A 102 -10.52 -10.34 5.77
C MET A 102 -9.26 -9.58 6.17
N GLN A 103 -8.80 -9.73 7.40
CA GLN A 103 -7.57 -9.09 7.88
C GLN A 103 -6.33 -9.60 7.16
N ASP A 104 -6.21 -10.90 6.91
CA ASP A 104 -5.10 -11.48 6.15
C ASP A 104 -5.11 -10.97 4.71
N PHE A 105 -6.28 -10.86 4.10
CA PHE A 105 -6.45 -10.27 2.77
C PHE A 105 -5.99 -8.81 2.72
N ASP A 106 -6.32 -8.01 3.74
CA ASP A 106 -5.86 -6.61 3.85
C ASP A 106 -4.33 -6.53 3.95
N TYR A 107 -3.69 -7.42 4.71
CA TYR A 107 -2.22 -7.49 4.78
C TYR A 107 -1.58 -7.87 3.44
N LEU A 108 -2.18 -8.81 2.71
CA LEU A 108 -1.69 -9.21 1.39
C LEU A 108 -1.81 -8.10 0.35
N GLN A 109 -2.75 -7.17 0.51
CA GLN A 109 -2.90 -5.99 -0.35
C GLN A 109 -1.85 -4.89 -0.10
N ALA A 110 -1.03 -4.99 0.95
CA ALA A 110 -0.04 -3.96 1.24
C ALA A 110 0.90 -3.74 0.04
N SER A 111 0.97 -2.51 -0.43
CA SER A 111 1.71 -2.15 -1.66
C SER A 111 3.20 -2.50 -1.61
N ASN A 112 3.79 -2.55 -0.41
CA ASN A 112 5.18 -2.97 -0.23
C ASN A 112 5.43 -4.41 -0.71
N ASN A 113 4.45 -5.31 -0.57
CA ASN A 113 4.58 -6.69 -1.07
C ASN A 113 4.90 -6.71 -2.56
N LEU A 114 4.19 -5.91 -3.35
CA LEU A 114 4.44 -5.79 -4.79
C LEU A 114 5.74 -5.02 -5.07
N ARG A 115 6.05 -3.99 -4.30
CA ARG A 115 7.26 -3.19 -4.49
C ARG A 115 8.53 -4.01 -4.30
N PHE A 116 8.57 -4.93 -3.36
CA PHE A 116 9.73 -5.82 -3.14
C PHE A 116 10.02 -6.74 -4.34
N MET A 117 9.02 -7.00 -5.19
CA MET A 117 9.16 -7.79 -6.43
C MET A 117 9.62 -6.94 -7.63
N SER A 118 9.82 -5.61 -7.45
CA SER A 118 10.22 -4.74 -8.54
C SER A 118 11.64 -5.03 -9.00
N THR A 119 11.80 -5.18 -10.32
CA THR A 119 13.10 -5.31 -10.98
C THR A 119 13.67 -3.98 -11.45
N LYS A 120 12.95 -2.86 -11.22
CA LYS A 120 13.44 -1.52 -11.53
C LYS A 120 14.69 -1.19 -10.70
N PRO A 121 15.70 -0.54 -11.29
CA PRO A 121 16.79 0.05 -10.53
C PRO A 121 16.19 1.03 -9.51
N ASN A 122 16.56 0.89 -8.26
CA ASN A 122 15.99 1.71 -7.19
C ASN A 122 16.61 3.10 -7.25
N SER A 123 15.87 4.10 -7.71
CA SER A 123 16.27 5.51 -7.67
C SER A 123 16.39 6.06 -6.23
N TYR A 124 15.85 5.37 -5.24
CA TYR A 124 15.91 5.71 -3.82
C TYR A 124 16.95 4.87 -3.04
N GLY A 125 18.22 4.86 -3.48
CA GLY A 125 19.31 4.38 -2.63
C GLY A 125 19.34 2.88 -2.32
N GLY A 126 18.75 2.03 -3.17
CA GLY A 126 18.95 0.58 -3.08
C GLY A 126 18.19 -0.15 -1.96
N TYR A 127 17.09 0.44 -1.45
CA TYR A 127 16.24 -0.30 -0.51
C TYR A 127 15.57 -1.49 -1.19
N ARG A 128 16.11 -2.66 -0.97
CA ARG A 128 15.60 -3.96 -1.47
C ARG A 128 14.61 -4.61 -0.49
N GLY A 129 14.22 -3.90 0.56
CA GLY A 129 13.39 -4.48 1.62
C GLY A 129 14.15 -5.50 2.47
N ILE A 130 13.42 -6.51 2.91
CA ILE A 130 13.92 -7.61 3.75
C ILE A 130 14.36 -8.83 2.92
N TYR A 131 14.31 -8.74 1.59
CA TYR A 131 14.59 -9.84 0.66
C TYR A 131 15.92 -9.60 -0.07
N ASP A 132 16.64 -10.67 -0.34
CA ASP A 132 17.90 -10.62 -1.09
C ASP A 132 17.69 -10.33 -2.58
N SER A 133 16.54 -10.75 -3.12
CA SER A 133 16.17 -10.52 -4.51
C SER A 133 14.66 -10.29 -4.69
N PRO A 134 14.23 -9.68 -5.83
CA PRO A 134 12.82 -9.59 -6.19
C PRO A 134 12.16 -10.97 -6.38
N TYR A 135 12.93 -11.97 -6.77
CA TYR A 135 12.45 -13.35 -6.95
C TYR A 135 12.15 -14.02 -5.62
N ASP A 136 12.96 -13.79 -4.60
CA ASP A 136 12.72 -14.28 -3.24
C ASP A 136 11.46 -13.66 -2.66
N ALA A 137 11.27 -12.34 -2.88
CA ALA A 137 10.05 -11.64 -2.48
C ALA A 137 8.82 -12.25 -3.15
N PHE A 138 8.88 -12.50 -4.46
CA PHE A 138 7.79 -13.11 -5.22
C PHE A 138 7.50 -14.53 -4.73
N THR A 139 8.53 -15.37 -4.57
CA THR A 139 8.36 -16.75 -4.13
C THR A 139 7.71 -16.80 -2.75
N ASN A 140 8.22 -16.01 -1.82
CA ASN A 140 7.67 -15.95 -0.46
C ASN A 140 6.23 -15.46 -0.45
N TYR A 141 5.93 -14.40 -1.21
CA TYR A 141 4.57 -13.87 -1.31
C TYR A 141 3.60 -14.90 -1.90
N MET A 142 3.99 -15.59 -2.99
CA MET A 142 3.15 -16.60 -3.64
C MET A 142 2.91 -17.82 -2.75
N ASN A 143 3.87 -18.21 -1.94
CA ASN A 143 3.68 -19.26 -0.94
C ASN A 143 2.65 -18.88 0.12
N ILE A 144 2.75 -17.65 0.67
CA ILE A 144 1.78 -17.14 1.64
C ILE A 144 0.40 -17.00 1.00
N LEU A 145 0.32 -16.47 -0.22
CA LEU A 145 -0.92 -16.33 -0.96
C LEU A 145 -1.54 -17.70 -1.29
N GLY A 146 -0.73 -18.69 -1.63
CA GLY A 146 -1.19 -20.06 -1.88
C GLY A 146 -1.82 -20.68 -0.64
N ASP A 147 -1.20 -20.56 0.53
CA ASP A 147 -1.78 -20.97 1.82
C ASP A 147 -3.10 -20.23 2.10
N PHE A 148 -3.10 -18.92 1.89
CA PHE A 148 -4.29 -18.11 2.10
C PHE A 148 -5.45 -18.56 1.18
N ILE A 149 -5.18 -18.80 -0.09
CA ILE A 149 -6.19 -19.31 -1.05
C ILE A 149 -6.74 -20.66 -0.59
N THR A 150 -5.90 -21.57 -0.12
CA THR A 150 -6.33 -22.86 0.42
C THR A 150 -7.28 -22.67 1.59
N ARG A 151 -6.94 -21.82 2.57
CA ARG A 151 -7.80 -21.52 3.71
C ARG A 151 -9.15 -20.90 3.31
N VAL A 152 -9.17 -20.04 2.30
CA VAL A 152 -10.41 -19.48 1.74
C VAL A 152 -11.25 -20.57 1.07
N ASN A 153 -10.63 -21.44 0.28
CA ASN A 153 -11.32 -22.53 -0.42
C ASN A 153 -11.88 -23.57 0.53
N ASP A 154 -11.16 -23.91 1.60
CA ASP A 154 -11.65 -24.84 2.64
C ASP A 154 -12.87 -24.28 3.36
N ARG A 155 -12.94 -22.96 3.53
CA ARG A 155 -14.08 -22.29 4.15
C ARG A 155 -15.28 -22.19 3.21
N TYR A 156 -15.01 -22.02 1.91
CA TYR A 156 -15.99 -21.88 0.84
C TYR A 156 -15.54 -22.69 -0.38
N PRO A 157 -15.99 -23.96 -0.48
CA PRO A 157 -15.64 -24.83 -1.61
C PRO A 157 -15.99 -24.21 -2.95
N LEU A 158 -15.24 -24.65 -3.99
CA LEU A 158 -15.38 -24.17 -5.37
C LEU A 158 -16.72 -24.50 -6.02
N ASP A 159 -17.46 -25.43 -5.45
CA ASP A 159 -18.74 -25.97 -5.96
C ASP A 159 -19.97 -25.10 -5.60
N ILE A 160 -19.76 -23.91 -5.04
CA ILE A 160 -20.87 -22.96 -4.90
C ILE A 160 -21.25 -22.47 -6.29
N ASP A 161 -22.48 -22.80 -6.69
CA ASP A 161 -23.05 -22.41 -7.97
C ASP A 161 -22.89 -20.90 -8.20
N ASN A 162 -22.47 -20.51 -9.40
CA ASN A 162 -22.25 -19.10 -9.76
C ASN A 162 -23.52 -18.22 -9.58
N GLU A 163 -24.71 -18.81 -9.64
CA GLU A 163 -25.97 -18.12 -9.38
C GLU A 163 -26.12 -17.76 -7.90
N GLU A 164 -25.79 -18.66 -6.99
CA GLU A 164 -25.81 -18.43 -5.54
C GLU A 164 -24.75 -17.42 -5.14
N LEU A 165 -23.55 -17.48 -5.73
CA LEU A 165 -22.48 -16.52 -5.57
C LEU A 165 -22.91 -15.12 -5.99
N ASN A 166 -23.55 -14.97 -7.14
CA ASN A 166 -24.03 -13.69 -7.66
C ASN A 166 -25.18 -13.12 -6.82
N SER A 167 -26.06 -13.98 -6.31
CA SER A 167 -27.15 -13.59 -5.40
C SER A 167 -26.60 -13.04 -4.08
N LEU A 168 -25.61 -13.72 -3.48
CA LEU A 168 -24.95 -13.27 -2.26
C LEU A 168 -24.19 -11.96 -2.45
N LEU A 169 -23.49 -11.80 -3.56
CA LEU A 169 -22.77 -10.56 -3.92
C LEU A 169 -23.73 -9.37 -4.10
N THR A 170 -24.89 -9.61 -4.69
CA THR A 170 -25.92 -8.57 -4.85
C THR A 170 -26.50 -8.12 -3.52
N THR A 171 -26.70 -9.06 -2.59
CA THR A 171 -27.20 -8.79 -1.24
C THR A 171 -26.20 -8.01 -0.39
N ILE A 172 -24.89 -8.16 -0.63
CA ILE A 172 -23.83 -7.48 0.12
C ILE A 172 -23.61 -6.05 -0.40
N LYS A 173 -23.93 -5.77 -1.67
CA LYS A 173 -23.76 -4.44 -2.29
C LYS A 173 -24.92 -3.46 -1.97
N ASN A 174 -26.03 -3.97 -1.45
CA ASN A 174 -27.17 -3.18 -0.97
C ASN A 174 -27.10 -3.01 0.56
#